data_12338b6862b47b52762eaa1d691c7c3a
#
_entry.id   12338b6862b47b52762eaa1d691c7c3a
#
_cell.length_a   1.000
_cell.length_b   1.000
_cell.length_c   1.000
_cell.angle_alpha   90.00
_cell.angle_beta   90.00
_cell.angle_gamma   90.00
#
_symmetry.space_group_name_H-M   'P 1'
#
loop_
_entity.id
_entity.type
_entity.pdbx_description
1 polymer ?
#
loop_
_entity_poly.entity_id
_entity_poly.type
_entity_poly.pdbx_seq_one_letter_code
_entity_poly.pdbx_strand_id
1 'polypeptide(L)'
;FLLSPLPVRHLREDGVRSSCCVPASRSRSVPTPLGGDPYAVLGLTPAATGAEIKAAYRALVKCHHPDAGGDDQQILALNAAWEVLRDEQSRRLYDASQQRSRSASAAATAGARRSAARSGADDDAQLLAWLQKVYAPIDRLLAQVINPFPQQLRDLSADPYDDRLMDSFCSFLEQSRSRLDKVEQLYRSMAAPSCAQGFSLSLYHCLSQVQDALVELERYTMGYVDSYLRDGREMLREARRRRALLQQERRKLEL
;
A
#
# COMPACT_ATOMS: atom_id res chain seq x y z
N PHE A 1 -54.12 -58.67 -4.91
CA PHE A 1 -53.24 -58.89 -6.06
C PHE A 1 -52.11 -57.90 -6.01
N LEU A 2 -50.95 -58.43 -5.70
CA LEU A 2 -49.68 -57.72 -5.54
C LEU A 2 -49.08 -57.36 -6.90
N LEU A 3 -48.66 -56.13 -7.08
CA LEU A 3 -47.67 -55.78 -8.09
C LEU A 3 -46.70 -54.74 -7.48
N SER A 4 -45.51 -55.25 -7.22
CA SER A 4 -44.34 -54.47 -6.77
C SER A 4 -43.86 -53.55 -7.90
N PRO A 5 -43.45 -52.31 -7.61
CA PRO A 5 -42.75 -51.49 -8.58
C PRO A 5 -41.24 -51.80 -8.59
N LEU A 6 -40.65 -51.81 -9.77
CA LEU A 6 -39.25 -52.00 -10.09
C LEU A 6 -38.37 -50.88 -9.54
N PRO A 7 -37.09 -51.11 -9.24
CA PRO A 7 -36.18 -50.12 -8.69
C PRO A 7 -35.75 -49.13 -9.77
N VAL A 8 -35.91 -47.87 -9.51
CA VAL A 8 -35.36 -46.75 -10.28
C VAL A 8 -33.85 -46.74 -10.09
N ARG A 9 -33.11 -46.93 -11.15
CA ARG A 9 -31.65 -46.76 -11.21
C ARG A 9 -31.37 -45.26 -10.99
N HIS A 10 -30.78 -44.91 -9.85
CA HIS A 10 -30.09 -43.66 -9.66
C HIS A 10 -28.86 -43.62 -10.58
N LEU A 11 -28.91 -42.78 -11.58
CA LEU A 11 -27.76 -42.30 -12.34
C LEU A 11 -26.93 -41.43 -11.32
N ARG A 12 -25.76 -41.94 -10.96
CA ARG A 12 -24.76 -41.15 -10.30
C ARG A 12 -24.29 -40.08 -11.28
N GLU A 13 -24.63 -38.85 -11.01
CA GLU A 13 -23.92 -37.69 -11.57
C GLU A 13 -22.52 -37.67 -10.94
N ASP A 14 -21.55 -38.15 -11.70
CA ASP A 14 -20.13 -37.96 -11.39
C ASP A 14 -19.82 -36.46 -11.50
N GLY A 15 -19.94 -35.77 -10.38
CA GLY A 15 -19.47 -34.40 -10.22
C GLY A 15 -17.97 -34.36 -10.43
N VAL A 16 -17.59 -33.90 -11.61
CA VAL A 16 -16.22 -33.51 -11.91
C VAL A 16 -15.82 -32.41 -10.94
N ARG A 17 -15.25 -32.80 -9.80
CA ARG A 17 -14.52 -31.88 -8.94
C ARG A 17 -13.26 -31.46 -9.71
N SER A 18 -13.33 -30.28 -10.28
CA SER A 18 -12.17 -29.58 -10.81
C SER A 18 -11.15 -29.41 -9.67
N SER A 19 -10.26 -30.39 -9.57
CA SER A 19 -9.14 -30.38 -8.64
C SER A 19 -8.11 -29.39 -9.13
N CYS A 20 -8.23 -28.12 -8.71
CA CYS A 20 -7.18 -27.13 -8.87
C CYS A 20 -6.14 -27.25 -7.75
N CYS A 21 -5.85 -28.47 -7.28
CA CYS A 21 -4.74 -28.72 -6.41
C CYS A 21 -3.54 -29.15 -7.24
N VAL A 22 -2.63 -28.24 -7.48
CA VAL A 22 -1.25 -28.55 -7.86
C VAL A 22 -0.68 -29.47 -6.76
N PRO A 23 0.03 -30.57 -7.09
CA PRO A 23 0.48 -31.54 -6.10
C PRO A 23 1.38 -30.87 -5.07
N ALA A 24 0.99 -30.98 -3.82
CA ALA A 24 1.79 -30.58 -2.67
C ALA A 24 3.00 -31.52 -2.54
N SER A 25 4.12 -31.13 -3.13
CA SER A 25 5.42 -31.72 -2.82
C SER A 25 6.22 -30.71 -1.99
N ARG A 26 6.39 -31.10 -0.72
CA ARG A 26 7.25 -30.55 0.32
C ARG A 26 6.70 -29.37 1.12
N SER A 27 6.23 -29.74 2.30
CA SER A 27 6.16 -28.89 3.49
C SER A 27 7.43 -28.05 3.65
N ARG A 28 7.38 -26.80 3.21
CA ARG A 28 8.24 -25.75 3.74
C ARG A 28 7.32 -24.80 4.48
N SER A 29 7.46 -24.80 5.80
CA SER A 29 6.91 -23.78 6.68
C SER A 29 7.13 -22.41 6.03
N VAL A 30 6.03 -21.75 5.64
CA VAL A 30 6.04 -20.40 5.10
C VAL A 30 6.43 -19.47 6.24
N PRO A 31 7.57 -18.79 6.18
CA PRO A 31 7.88 -17.75 7.18
C PRO A 31 6.89 -16.61 6.98
N THR A 32 6.29 -16.19 8.06
CA THR A 32 5.38 -15.05 8.19
C THR A 32 6.06 -13.79 7.62
N PRO A 33 5.52 -13.10 6.60
CA PRO A 33 6.21 -11.98 6.00
C PRO A 33 5.65 -10.65 6.47
N LEU A 34 6.31 -10.04 7.43
CA LEU A 34 6.46 -8.60 7.46
C LEU A 34 7.84 -8.32 6.83
N GLY A 35 7.89 -8.08 5.52
CA GLY A 35 9.12 -7.78 4.79
C GLY A 35 9.68 -8.89 3.87
N GLY A 36 8.87 -9.84 3.41
CA GLY A 36 9.30 -10.89 2.49
C GLY A 36 9.49 -10.41 1.05
N ASP A 37 10.37 -11.10 0.30
CA ASP A 37 10.56 -10.89 -1.13
C ASP A 37 9.21 -11.03 -1.88
N PRO A 38 8.75 -10.00 -2.62
CA PRO A 38 7.49 -10.03 -3.36
C PRO A 38 7.37 -11.22 -4.33
N TYR A 39 8.48 -11.68 -4.92
CA TYR A 39 8.47 -12.87 -5.75
C TYR A 39 8.19 -14.13 -4.94
N ALA A 40 8.78 -14.25 -3.76
CA ALA A 40 8.53 -15.39 -2.87
C ALA A 40 7.09 -15.42 -2.37
N VAL A 41 6.48 -14.27 -2.12
CA VAL A 41 5.07 -14.13 -1.71
C VAL A 41 4.13 -14.64 -2.80
N LEU A 42 4.44 -14.38 -4.09
CA LEU A 42 3.70 -14.90 -5.23
C LEU A 42 4.11 -16.30 -5.67
N GLY A 43 5.11 -16.92 -5.01
CA GLY A 43 5.63 -18.23 -5.36
C GLY A 43 6.37 -18.24 -6.69
N LEU A 44 6.95 -17.13 -7.11
CA LEU A 44 7.63 -16.93 -8.39
C LEU A 44 9.14 -16.70 -8.21
N THR A 45 9.85 -16.80 -9.32
CA THR A 45 11.26 -16.41 -9.40
C THR A 45 11.41 -15.02 -9.98
N PRO A 46 12.52 -14.31 -9.73
CA PRO A 46 12.78 -13.00 -10.33
C PRO A 46 12.81 -12.97 -11.86
N ALA A 47 12.93 -14.14 -12.51
CA ALA A 47 12.87 -14.27 -13.96
C ALA A 47 11.44 -14.36 -14.54
N ALA A 48 10.40 -14.38 -13.70
CA ALA A 48 9.02 -14.49 -14.12
C ALA A 48 8.59 -13.33 -15.01
N THR A 49 7.78 -13.59 -16.01
CA THR A 49 7.20 -12.57 -16.90
C THR A 49 6.06 -11.81 -16.21
N GLY A 50 5.71 -10.61 -16.70
CA GLY A 50 4.57 -9.87 -16.18
C GLY A 50 3.22 -10.62 -16.30
N ALA A 51 3.08 -11.49 -17.30
CA ALA A 51 1.92 -12.34 -17.46
C ALA A 51 1.82 -13.41 -16.35
N GLU A 52 2.95 -14.04 -16.01
CA GLU A 52 3.04 -15.01 -14.93
C GLU A 52 2.78 -14.39 -13.56
N ILE A 53 3.31 -13.19 -13.30
CA ILE A 53 3.05 -12.44 -12.08
C ILE A 53 1.55 -12.15 -11.93
N LYS A 54 0.90 -11.69 -13.00
CA LYS A 54 -0.54 -11.41 -13.01
C LYS A 54 -1.38 -12.68 -12.82
N ALA A 55 -0.97 -13.79 -13.42
CA ALA A 55 -1.65 -15.08 -13.30
C ALA A 55 -1.53 -15.63 -11.86
N ALA A 56 -0.32 -15.62 -11.29
CA ALA A 56 -0.07 -16.07 -9.92
C ALA A 56 -0.84 -15.24 -8.89
N TYR A 57 -0.81 -13.92 -9.01
CA TYR A 57 -1.58 -13.03 -8.13
C TYR A 57 -3.08 -13.36 -8.15
N ARG A 58 -3.69 -13.47 -9.35
CA ARG A 58 -5.12 -13.80 -9.49
C ARG A 58 -5.47 -15.17 -8.89
N ALA A 59 -4.63 -16.15 -9.08
CA ALA A 59 -4.83 -17.49 -8.53
C ALA A 59 -4.78 -17.46 -7.00
N LEU A 60 -3.79 -16.79 -6.41
CA LEU A 60 -3.62 -16.70 -4.96
C LEU A 60 -4.72 -15.87 -4.28
N VAL A 61 -5.10 -14.73 -4.87
CA VAL A 61 -6.24 -13.93 -4.35
C VAL A 61 -7.53 -14.73 -4.37
N LYS A 62 -7.79 -15.52 -5.40
CA LYS A 62 -8.98 -16.37 -5.47
C LYS A 62 -8.99 -17.47 -4.40
N CYS A 63 -7.81 -18.03 -4.07
CA CYS A 63 -7.68 -19.06 -3.04
C CYS A 63 -7.80 -18.49 -1.60
N HIS A 64 -7.37 -17.24 -1.39
CA HIS A 64 -7.31 -16.61 -0.07
C HIS A 64 -8.35 -15.50 0.10
N HIS A 65 -9.40 -15.46 -0.74
CA HIS A 65 -10.45 -14.47 -0.60
C HIS A 65 -11.18 -14.59 0.75
N PRO A 66 -11.49 -13.49 1.45
CA PRO A 66 -12.15 -13.52 2.76
C PRO A 66 -13.49 -14.26 2.72
N ASP A 67 -14.27 -14.14 1.65
CA ASP A 67 -15.54 -14.88 1.47
C ASP A 67 -15.34 -16.41 1.34
N ALA A 68 -14.12 -16.85 1.01
CA ALA A 68 -13.75 -18.26 0.95
C ALA A 68 -13.05 -18.76 2.23
N GLY A 69 -13.06 -17.95 3.31
CA GLY A 69 -12.42 -18.28 4.59
C GLY A 69 -10.89 -18.08 4.58
N GLY A 70 -10.38 -17.24 3.69
CA GLY A 70 -8.96 -16.92 3.61
C GLY A 70 -8.49 -15.98 4.72
N ASP A 71 -7.17 -15.95 4.93
CA ASP A 71 -6.51 -15.11 5.93
C ASP A 71 -6.27 -13.70 5.40
N ASP A 72 -6.83 -12.69 6.09
CA ASP A 72 -6.68 -11.27 5.74
C ASP A 72 -5.21 -10.82 5.69
N GLN A 73 -4.33 -11.40 6.50
CA GLN A 73 -2.91 -11.09 6.47
C GLN A 73 -2.24 -11.58 5.18
N GLN A 74 -2.68 -12.71 4.65
CA GLN A 74 -2.18 -13.22 3.37
C GLN A 74 -2.64 -12.37 2.20
N ILE A 75 -3.88 -11.90 2.21
CA ILE A 75 -4.39 -10.97 1.19
C ILE A 75 -3.59 -9.66 1.20
N LEU A 76 -3.31 -9.10 2.38
CA LEU A 76 -2.49 -7.89 2.51
C LEU A 76 -1.07 -8.09 1.94
N ALA A 77 -0.43 -9.23 2.24
CA ALA A 77 0.88 -9.55 1.70
C ALA A 77 0.87 -9.74 0.17
N LEU A 78 -0.17 -10.39 -0.37
CA LEU A 78 -0.35 -10.56 -1.81
C LEU A 78 -0.57 -9.22 -2.53
N ASN A 79 -1.38 -8.33 -1.95
CA ASN A 79 -1.62 -7.00 -2.50
C ASN A 79 -0.34 -6.16 -2.50
N ALA A 80 0.42 -6.19 -1.40
CA ALA A 80 1.71 -5.49 -1.32
C ALA A 80 2.73 -6.01 -2.35
N ALA A 81 2.81 -7.33 -2.53
CA ALA A 81 3.67 -7.93 -3.55
C ALA A 81 3.23 -7.55 -4.97
N TRP A 82 1.93 -7.54 -5.22
CA TRP A 82 1.36 -7.13 -6.50
C TRP A 82 1.66 -5.66 -6.81
N GLU A 83 1.52 -4.74 -5.86
CA GLU A 83 1.83 -3.32 -6.07
C GLU A 83 3.28 -3.09 -6.52
N VAL A 84 4.22 -3.86 -6.00
CA VAL A 84 5.64 -3.78 -6.40
C VAL A 84 5.88 -4.38 -7.79
N LEU A 85 5.22 -5.50 -8.12
CA LEU A 85 5.53 -6.30 -9.30
C LEU A 85 4.61 -6.07 -10.51
N ARG A 86 3.46 -5.40 -10.34
CA ARG A 86 2.46 -5.17 -11.41
C ARG A 86 2.97 -4.28 -12.53
N ASP A 87 3.79 -3.29 -12.17
CA ASP A 87 4.35 -2.31 -13.08
C ASP A 87 5.84 -2.61 -13.34
N GLU A 88 6.21 -2.63 -14.61
CA GLU A 88 7.57 -2.96 -15.03
C GLU A 88 8.63 -1.99 -14.48
N GLN A 89 8.26 -0.71 -14.32
CA GLN A 89 9.16 0.30 -13.78
C GLN A 89 9.39 0.10 -12.28
N SER A 90 8.35 -0.14 -11.51
CA SER A 90 8.42 -0.45 -10.08
C SER A 90 9.20 -1.74 -9.83
N ARG A 91 8.97 -2.75 -10.64
CA ARG A 91 9.71 -4.02 -10.62
C ARG A 91 11.21 -3.82 -10.88
N ARG A 92 11.59 -3.06 -11.92
CA ARG A 92 13.01 -2.75 -12.22
C ARG A 92 13.68 -2.01 -11.06
N LEU A 93 12.99 -1.08 -10.41
CA LEU A 93 13.51 -0.37 -9.25
C LEU A 93 13.74 -1.31 -8.07
N TYR A 94 12.79 -2.22 -7.82
CA TYR A 94 12.92 -3.24 -6.79
C TYR A 94 14.11 -4.17 -7.08
N ASP A 95 14.20 -4.72 -8.28
CA ASP A 95 15.29 -5.62 -8.69
C ASP A 95 16.66 -4.95 -8.58
N ALA A 96 16.77 -3.69 -8.99
CA ALA A 96 17.98 -2.89 -8.86
C ALA A 96 18.37 -2.64 -7.38
N SER A 97 17.38 -2.46 -6.50
CA SER A 97 17.62 -2.31 -5.05
C SER A 97 18.13 -3.60 -4.42
N GLN A 98 17.56 -4.74 -4.80
CA GLN A 98 17.98 -6.07 -4.35
C GLN A 98 19.40 -6.41 -4.82
N GLN A 99 19.73 -6.05 -6.05
CA GLN A 99 21.06 -6.29 -6.59
C GLN A 99 22.13 -5.47 -5.87
N ARG A 100 21.83 -4.21 -5.50
CA ARG A 100 22.70 -3.37 -4.67
C ARG A 100 22.88 -3.95 -3.27
N SER A 101 21.81 -4.45 -2.66
CA SER A 101 21.87 -5.09 -1.33
C SER A 101 22.71 -6.37 -1.34
N ARG A 102 22.61 -7.19 -2.41
CA ARG A 102 23.43 -8.39 -2.58
C ARG A 102 24.92 -8.09 -2.85
N SER A 103 25.21 -7.07 -3.65
CA SER A 103 26.60 -6.65 -3.91
C SER A 103 27.23 -5.97 -2.68
N ALA A 104 26.46 -5.21 -1.90
CA ALA A 104 26.91 -4.63 -0.64
C ALA A 104 27.21 -5.71 0.41
N SER A 105 26.39 -6.77 0.48
CA SER A 105 26.59 -7.91 1.38
C SER A 105 27.87 -8.71 1.05
N ALA A 106 28.20 -8.88 -0.22
CA ALA A 106 29.43 -9.58 -0.66
C ALA A 106 30.71 -8.77 -0.39
N ALA A 107 30.63 -7.42 -0.38
CA ALA A 107 31.75 -6.55 -0.08
C ALA A 107 31.95 -6.33 1.44
N ALA A 108 30.89 -6.51 2.25
CA ALA A 108 30.89 -6.20 3.69
C ALA A 108 31.62 -7.25 4.54
N THR A 109 31.87 -8.47 4.05
CA THR A 109 32.58 -9.51 4.81
C THR A 109 34.07 -9.26 4.94
N ALA A 110 34.68 -8.39 4.16
CA ALA A 110 36.11 -8.11 4.19
C ALA A 110 36.52 -6.84 4.99
N GLY A 111 35.57 -5.92 5.30
CA GLY A 111 35.87 -4.61 5.91
C GLY A 111 35.22 -4.31 7.26
N ALA A 112 34.39 -5.20 7.78
CA ALA A 112 33.34 -4.90 8.78
C ALA A 112 33.83 -4.61 10.22
N ARG A 113 35.11 -4.67 10.57
CA ARG A 113 35.53 -4.49 11.96
C ARG A 113 36.05 -3.10 12.33
N ARG A 114 36.24 -2.17 11.39
CA ARG A 114 36.76 -0.81 11.69
C ARG A 114 35.84 0.35 11.38
N SER A 115 34.68 0.14 10.73
CA SER A 115 33.76 1.22 10.34
C SER A 115 32.54 1.35 11.23
N ALA A 116 32.19 0.35 12.03
CA ALA A 116 30.93 0.30 12.79
C ALA A 116 30.74 1.47 13.79
N ALA A 117 31.83 2.01 14.38
CA ALA A 117 31.72 3.12 15.33
C ALA A 117 31.60 4.52 14.67
N ARG A 118 32.01 4.67 13.40
CA ARG A 118 31.86 5.94 12.65
C ARG A 118 30.54 5.98 11.84
N SER A 119 30.01 4.83 11.46
CA SER A 119 28.77 4.71 10.70
C SER A 119 27.53 5.18 11.49
N GLY A 120 27.46 4.87 12.79
CA GLY A 120 26.28 5.20 13.60
C GLY A 120 26.02 6.70 13.71
N ALA A 121 27.07 7.50 13.98
CA ALA A 121 26.92 8.96 14.13
C ALA A 121 26.56 9.66 12.80
N ASP A 122 27.04 9.14 11.66
CA ASP A 122 26.71 9.65 10.34
C ASP A 122 25.27 9.25 9.94
N ASP A 123 24.83 8.04 10.28
CA ASP A 123 23.48 7.56 10.03
C ASP A 123 22.44 8.34 10.86
N ASP A 124 22.73 8.64 12.12
CA ASP A 124 21.88 9.45 12.98
C ASP A 124 21.79 10.90 12.48
N ALA A 125 22.91 11.48 12.03
CA ALA A 125 22.91 12.82 11.44
C ALA A 125 22.12 12.88 10.13
N GLN A 126 22.20 11.85 9.28
CA GLN A 126 21.42 11.74 8.05
C GLN A 126 19.92 11.59 8.37
N LEU A 127 19.56 10.78 9.37
CA LEU A 127 18.19 10.62 9.84
C LEU A 127 17.60 11.94 10.31
N LEU A 128 18.29 12.66 11.18
CA LEU A 128 17.84 13.96 11.69
C LEU A 128 17.68 14.99 10.56
N ALA A 129 18.64 15.03 9.63
CA ALA A 129 18.57 15.91 8.47
C ALA A 129 17.36 15.60 7.58
N TRP A 130 17.08 14.31 7.35
CA TRP A 130 15.93 13.87 6.54
C TRP A 130 14.59 14.19 7.26
N LEU A 131 14.50 13.92 8.56
CA LEU A 131 13.34 14.25 9.37
C LEU A 131 13.04 15.76 9.37
N GLN A 132 14.05 16.60 9.44
CA GLN A 132 13.89 18.06 9.45
C GLN A 132 13.58 18.64 8.06
N LYS A 133 14.27 18.17 7.02
CA LYS A 133 14.20 18.76 5.67
C LYS A 133 13.08 18.17 4.81
N VAL A 134 12.72 16.91 5.03
CA VAL A 134 11.71 16.21 4.24
C VAL A 134 10.44 15.96 5.05
N TYR A 135 10.53 15.17 6.11
CA TYR A 135 9.33 14.77 6.85
C TYR A 135 8.58 15.93 7.50
N ALA A 136 9.28 16.82 8.23
CA ALA A 136 8.60 17.89 8.96
C ALA A 136 7.86 18.90 8.07
N PRO A 137 8.42 19.35 6.91
CA PRO A 137 7.65 20.17 5.96
C PRO A 137 6.46 19.42 5.36
N ILE A 138 6.63 18.13 5.01
CA ILE A 138 5.55 17.29 4.49
C ILE A 138 4.42 17.17 5.52
N ASP A 139 4.73 16.86 6.77
CA ASP A 139 3.71 16.75 7.82
C ASP A 139 2.91 18.03 8.02
N ARG A 140 3.57 19.21 7.90
CA ARG A 140 2.88 20.51 7.95
C ARG A 140 1.94 20.71 6.77
N LEU A 141 2.36 20.37 5.56
CA LEU A 141 1.54 20.50 4.36
C LEU A 141 0.35 19.54 4.40
N LEU A 142 0.56 18.28 4.83
CA LEU A 142 -0.53 17.33 5.04
C LEU A 142 -1.54 17.81 6.10
N ALA A 143 -1.05 18.44 7.17
CA ALA A 143 -1.93 19.03 8.17
C ALA A 143 -2.84 20.10 7.58
N GLN A 144 -2.34 20.91 6.64
CA GLN A 144 -3.12 21.96 5.97
C GLN A 144 -4.16 21.43 4.97
N VAL A 145 -4.05 20.16 4.58
CA VAL A 145 -5.07 19.46 3.76
C VAL A 145 -6.07 18.74 4.66
N ILE A 146 -5.58 17.93 5.58
CA ILE A 146 -6.39 17.00 6.37
C ILE A 146 -7.21 17.72 7.45
N ASN A 147 -6.63 18.72 8.14
CA ASN A 147 -7.28 19.34 9.30
C ASN A 147 -8.47 20.24 8.93
N PRO A 148 -8.43 21.06 7.86
CA PRO A 148 -9.57 21.90 7.48
C PRO A 148 -10.75 21.11 6.88
N PHE A 149 -10.48 19.94 6.30
CA PHE A 149 -11.48 19.16 5.55
C PHE A 149 -12.79 18.90 6.30
N PRO A 150 -12.83 18.53 7.60
CA PRO A 150 -14.09 18.33 8.31
C PRO A 150 -14.95 19.58 8.40
N GLN A 151 -14.34 20.78 8.41
CA GLN A 151 -15.08 22.05 8.38
C GLN A 151 -15.61 22.33 6.98
N GLN A 152 -14.75 22.20 5.96
CA GLN A 152 -15.13 22.34 4.55
C GLN A 152 -16.31 21.43 4.19
N LEU A 153 -16.29 20.20 4.69
CA LEU A 153 -17.40 19.26 4.48
C LEU A 153 -18.68 19.70 5.20
N ARG A 154 -18.60 20.23 6.42
CA ARG A 154 -19.77 20.76 7.14
C ARG A 154 -20.39 21.94 6.42
N ASP A 155 -19.54 22.85 5.96
CA ASP A 155 -19.99 24.07 5.25
C ASP A 155 -20.72 23.67 3.95
N LEU A 156 -20.14 22.77 3.16
CA LEU A 156 -20.77 22.22 1.95
C LEU A 156 -22.07 21.47 2.26
N SER A 157 -22.14 20.74 3.37
CA SER A 157 -23.33 19.97 3.76
C SER A 157 -24.52 20.84 4.18
N ALA A 158 -24.35 22.14 4.37
CA ALA A 158 -25.44 23.06 4.66
C ALA A 158 -26.38 23.23 3.45
N ASP A 159 -25.81 23.36 2.25
CA ASP A 159 -26.51 23.30 0.97
C ASP A 159 -25.53 22.89 -0.15
N PRO A 160 -25.52 21.60 -0.53
CA PRO A 160 -24.60 21.09 -1.56
C PRO A 160 -24.82 21.70 -2.96
N TYR A 161 -25.97 22.35 -3.19
CA TYR A 161 -26.32 22.96 -4.47
C TYR A 161 -26.11 24.46 -4.48
N ASP A 162 -25.69 25.08 -3.39
CA ASP A 162 -25.28 26.49 -3.36
C ASP A 162 -23.94 26.67 -4.08
N ASP A 163 -23.95 27.44 -5.16
CA ASP A 163 -22.76 27.68 -6.00
C ASP A 163 -21.60 28.27 -5.19
N ARG A 164 -21.85 29.12 -4.21
CA ARG A 164 -20.80 29.75 -3.39
C ARG A 164 -20.11 28.75 -2.46
N LEU A 165 -20.90 27.84 -1.87
CA LEU A 165 -20.36 26.79 -1.01
C LEU A 165 -19.56 25.80 -1.83
N MET A 166 -20.06 25.45 -3.03
CA MET A 166 -19.34 24.59 -3.97
C MET A 166 -18.04 25.23 -4.47
N ASP A 167 -18.05 26.51 -4.85
CA ASP A 167 -16.87 27.25 -5.27
C ASP A 167 -15.82 27.33 -4.16
N SER A 168 -16.25 27.54 -2.91
CA SER A 168 -15.36 27.51 -1.73
C SER A 168 -14.70 26.14 -1.57
N PHE A 169 -15.49 25.07 -1.73
CA PHE A 169 -14.98 23.70 -1.66
C PHE A 169 -14.03 23.38 -2.80
N CYS A 170 -14.33 23.77 -4.03
CA CYS A 170 -13.43 23.62 -5.18
C CYS A 170 -12.10 24.36 -4.95
N SER A 171 -12.16 25.60 -4.48
CA SER A 171 -10.96 26.39 -4.12
C SER A 171 -10.11 25.70 -3.06
N PHE A 172 -10.74 25.06 -2.08
CA PHE A 172 -10.04 24.24 -1.07
C PHE A 172 -9.36 23.02 -1.71
N LEU A 173 -10.01 22.33 -2.65
CA LEU A 173 -9.42 21.17 -3.36
C LEU A 173 -8.22 21.59 -4.22
N GLU A 174 -8.32 22.68 -4.97
CA GLU A 174 -7.22 23.23 -5.78
C GLU A 174 -6.00 23.59 -4.93
N GLN A 175 -6.22 24.28 -3.81
CA GLN A 175 -5.16 24.61 -2.86
C GLN A 175 -4.53 23.34 -2.27
N SER A 176 -5.36 22.33 -1.97
CA SER A 176 -4.90 21.05 -1.43
C SER A 176 -4.05 20.32 -2.43
N ARG A 177 -4.43 20.32 -3.71
CA ARG A 177 -3.64 19.75 -4.80
C ARG A 177 -2.29 20.43 -4.94
N SER A 178 -2.27 21.77 -4.99
CA SER A 178 -1.01 22.53 -5.02
C SER A 178 -0.08 22.23 -3.84
N ARG A 179 -0.66 21.96 -2.65
CA ARG A 179 0.14 21.51 -1.49
C ARG A 179 0.71 20.12 -1.67
N LEU A 180 -0.06 19.19 -2.26
CA LEU A 180 0.43 17.84 -2.55
C LEU A 180 1.53 17.81 -3.61
N ASP A 181 1.48 18.67 -4.61
CA ASP A 181 2.58 18.80 -5.58
C ASP A 181 3.89 19.19 -4.89
N LYS A 182 3.83 20.12 -3.91
CA LYS A 182 4.99 20.49 -3.09
C LYS A 182 5.46 19.34 -2.20
N VAL A 183 4.53 18.56 -1.65
CA VAL A 183 4.85 17.37 -0.85
C VAL A 183 5.58 16.33 -1.70
N GLU A 184 5.15 16.08 -2.91
CA GLU A 184 5.80 15.16 -3.83
C GLU A 184 7.23 15.62 -4.19
N GLN A 185 7.42 16.90 -4.46
CA GLN A 185 8.74 17.49 -4.70
C GLN A 185 9.65 17.32 -3.49
N LEU A 186 9.16 17.59 -2.28
CA LEU A 186 9.92 17.41 -1.05
C LEU A 186 10.29 15.94 -0.82
N TYR A 187 9.35 15.03 -1.03
CA TYR A 187 9.59 13.60 -0.87
C TYR A 187 10.67 13.08 -1.82
N ARG A 188 10.71 13.59 -3.04
CA ARG A 188 11.72 13.25 -4.06
C ARG A 188 13.05 13.97 -3.86
N SER A 189 13.10 15.04 -3.08
CA SER A 189 14.31 15.89 -2.93
C SER A 189 15.47 15.20 -2.23
N MET A 190 15.18 14.25 -1.34
CA MET A 190 16.19 13.53 -0.56
C MET A 190 15.73 12.10 -0.28
N ALA A 191 16.57 11.13 -0.62
CA ALA A 191 16.32 9.73 -0.29
C ALA A 191 16.29 9.50 1.22
N ALA A 192 15.38 8.66 1.69
CA ALA A 192 15.36 8.26 3.09
C ALA A 192 16.60 7.43 3.44
N PRO A 193 17.23 7.66 4.59
CA PRO A 193 18.33 6.82 5.05
C PRO A 193 17.87 5.38 5.30
N SER A 194 18.80 4.45 5.32
CA SER A 194 18.51 3.01 5.45
C SER A 194 17.68 2.66 6.70
N CYS A 195 17.96 3.34 7.82
CA CYS A 195 17.26 3.16 9.09
C CYS A 195 15.81 3.69 9.06
N ALA A 196 15.45 4.59 8.14
CA ALA A 196 14.12 5.20 8.04
C ALA A 196 13.31 4.72 6.82
N GLN A 197 13.74 3.68 6.11
CA GLN A 197 13.03 3.20 4.90
C GLN A 197 11.59 2.77 5.20
N GLY A 198 11.36 2.03 6.29
CA GLY A 198 10.02 1.63 6.70
C GLY A 198 9.12 2.83 7.04
N PHE A 199 9.68 3.82 7.74
CA PHE A 199 8.99 5.07 8.05
C PHE A 199 8.66 5.88 6.78
N SER A 200 9.61 5.95 5.84
CA SER A 200 9.41 6.61 4.54
C SER A 200 8.32 5.92 3.71
N LEU A 201 8.26 4.59 3.74
CA LEU A 201 7.21 3.83 3.06
C LEU A 201 5.83 4.11 3.69
N SER A 202 5.74 4.12 5.02
CA SER A 202 4.51 4.50 5.74
C SER A 202 4.06 5.93 5.41
N LEU A 203 5.02 6.85 5.27
CA LEU A 203 4.75 8.22 4.81
C LEU A 203 4.21 8.22 3.38
N TYR A 204 4.81 7.47 2.46
CA TYR A 204 4.34 7.34 1.07
C TYR A 204 2.89 6.84 1.01
N HIS A 205 2.55 5.80 1.77
CA HIS A 205 1.17 5.31 1.82
C HIS A 205 0.17 6.36 2.36
N CYS A 206 0.59 7.17 3.34
CA CYS A 206 -0.23 8.28 3.81
C CYS A 206 -0.45 9.33 2.71
N LEU A 207 0.59 9.65 1.92
CA LEU A 207 0.51 10.58 0.79
C LEU A 207 -0.42 10.07 -0.30
N SER A 208 -0.25 8.83 -0.74
CA SER A 208 -1.10 8.18 -1.75
C SER A 208 -2.57 8.23 -1.35
N GLN A 209 -2.87 7.91 -0.07
CA GLN A 209 -4.23 7.96 0.45
C GLN A 209 -4.86 9.36 0.36
N VAL A 210 -4.07 10.42 0.60
CA VAL A 210 -4.57 11.81 0.48
C VAL A 210 -4.76 12.19 -0.99
N GLN A 211 -3.87 11.76 -1.88
CA GLN A 211 -4.00 11.98 -3.33
C GLN A 211 -5.27 11.33 -3.88
N ASP A 212 -5.49 10.06 -3.55
CA ASP A 212 -6.68 9.32 -3.97
C ASP A 212 -7.96 9.96 -3.45
N ALA A 213 -7.95 10.42 -2.19
CA ALA A 213 -9.07 11.13 -1.60
C ALA A 213 -9.42 12.42 -2.35
N LEU A 214 -8.42 13.22 -2.74
CA LEU A 214 -8.68 14.45 -3.51
C LEU A 214 -9.27 14.14 -4.88
N VAL A 215 -8.82 13.08 -5.55
CA VAL A 215 -9.39 12.63 -6.83
C VAL A 215 -10.88 12.29 -6.69
N GLU A 216 -11.26 11.55 -5.64
CA GLU A 216 -12.67 11.23 -5.41
C GLU A 216 -13.52 12.47 -5.08
N LEU A 217 -12.96 13.39 -4.29
CA LEU A 217 -13.64 14.65 -3.97
C LEU A 217 -13.79 15.57 -5.19
N GLU A 218 -12.79 15.64 -6.07
CA GLU A 218 -12.88 16.33 -7.37
C GLU A 218 -13.96 15.72 -8.27
N ARG A 219 -14.10 14.38 -8.30
CA ARG A 219 -15.18 13.71 -9.02
C ARG A 219 -16.57 14.07 -8.48
N TYR A 220 -16.66 14.19 -7.16
CA TYR A 220 -17.92 14.63 -6.53
C TYR A 220 -18.34 16.02 -7.03
N THR A 221 -17.42 17.00 -7.12
CA THR A 221 -17.75 18.36 -7.57
C THR A 221 -18.24 18.41 -9.03
N MET A 222 -17.88 17.40 -9.84
CA MET A 222 -18.31 17.34 -11.25
C MET A 222 -19.70 16.70 -11.44
N GLY A 223 -20.11 15.80 -10.55
CA GLY A 223 -21.29 14.97 -10.79
C GLY A 223 -22.26 14.86 -9.60
N TYR A 224 -21.94 15.43 -8.45
CA TYR A 224 -22.76 15.38 -7.24
C TYR A 224 -23.10 13.96 -6.78
N VAL A 225 -22.22 12.98 -7.09
CA VAL A 225 -22.44 11.57 -6.74
C VAL A 225 -21.96 11.32 -5.32
N ASP A 226 -22.87 11.07 -4.40
CA ASP A 226 -22.61 10.92 -2.96
C ASP A 226 -21.58 9.85 -2.60
N SER A 227 -21.42 8.80 -3.43
CA SER A 227 -20.41 7.77 -3.20
C SER A 227 -19.00 8.37 -3.24
N TYR A 228 -18.70 9.26 -4.17
CA TYR A 228 -17.38 9.90 -4.26
C TYR A 228 -17.07 10.76 -3.03
N LEU A 229 -18.08 11.51 -2.54
CA LEU A 229 -17.92 12.31 -1.32
C LEU A 229 -17.66 11.42 -0.09
N ARG A 230 -18.41 10.31 0.01
CA ARG A 230 -18.24 9.34 1.10
C ARG A 230 -16.87 8.68 1.07
N ASP A 231 -16.45 8.23 -0.11
CA ASP A 231 -15.19 7.52 -0.29
C ASP A 231 -13.99 8.45 -0.04
N GLY A 232 -14.00 9.67 -0.60
CA GLY A 232 -12.99 10.69 -0.31
C GLY A 232 -12.91 11.07 1.16
N ARG A 233 -14.06 11.18 1.85
CA ARG A 233 -14.13 11.43 3.29
C ARG A 233 -13.50 10.28 4.10
N GLU A 234 -13.78 9.04 3.76
CA GLU A 234 -13.23 7.89 4.48
C GLU A 234 -11.71 7.75 4.26
N MET A 235 -11.25 8.00 3.04
CA MET A 235 -9.82 8.04 2.70
C MET A 235 -9.08 9.11 3.50
N LEU A 236 -9.62 10.33 3.63
CA LEU A 236 -9.01 11.39 4.45
C LEU A 236 -9.06 11.08 5.96
N ARG A 237 -10.08 10.38 6.43
CA ARG A 237 -10.14 9.88 7.80
C ARG A 237 -9.02 8.88 8.08
N GLU A 238 -8.81 7.96 7.18
CA GLU A 238 -7.74 6.98 7.27
C GLU A 238 -6.35 7.64 7.16
N ALA A 239 -6.16 8.57 6.23
CA ALA A 239 -4.94 9.36 6.12
C ALA A 239 -4.62 10.12 7.42
N ARG A 240 -5.64 10.66 8.10
CA ARG A 240 -5.48 11.31 9.41
C ARG A 240 -4.97 10.34 10.48
N ARG A 241 -5.49 9.10 10.51
CA ARG A 241 -5.03 8.06 11.43
C ARG A 241 -3.58 7.67 11.14
N ARG A 242 -3.24 7.44 9.86
CA ARG A 242 -1.88 7.11 9.43
C ARG A 242 -0.88 8.22 9.77
N ARG A 243 -1.27 9.48 9.55
CA ARG A 243 -0.45 10.62 9.94
C ARG A 243 -0.20 10.66 11.45
N ALA A 244 -1.20 10.37 12.28
CA ALA A 244 -1.02 10.31 13.73
C ALA A 244 -0.05 9.19 14.16
N LEU A 245 -0.09 8.03 13.51
CA LEU A 245 0.88 6.95 13.72
C LEU A 245 2.29 7.36 13.32
N LEU A 246 2.46 8.00 12.16
CA LEU A 246 3.76 8.56 11.73
C LEU A 246 4.33 9.54 12.74
N GLN A 247 3.51 10.40 13.33
CA GLN A 247 3.96 11.32 14.39
C GLN A 247 4.42 10.58 15.66
N GLN A 248 3.81 9.45 16.00
CA GLN A 248 4.25 8.61 17.11
C GLN A 248 5.55 7.87 16.79
N GLU A 249 5.68 7.33 15.59
CA GLU A 249 6.91 6.65 15.12
C GLU A 249 8.07 7.62 15.05
N ARG A 250 7.88 8.82 14.56
CA ARG A 250 8.89 9.87 14.54
C ARG A 250 9.49 10.11 15.93
N ARG A 251 8.64 10.22 16.96
CA ARG A 251 9.11 10.43 18.33
C ARG A 251 9.99 9.30 18.86
N LYS A 252 9.79 8.07 18.35
CA LYS A 252 10.63 6.91 18.70
C LYS A 252 11.98 6.90 17.96
N LEU A 253 12.03 7.53 16.78
CA LEU A 253 13.26 7.64 15.99
C LEU A 253 14.16 8.78 16.49
N GLU A 254 13.65 9.72 17.27
CA GLU A 254 14.40 10.85 17.85
C GLU A 254 14.93 10.52 19.26
N LEU A 255 14.59 9.37 19.85
CA LEU A 255 15.07 8.87 21.17
C LEU A 255 16.27 7.95 21.01
#